data_22af22957ee623251ea7ffea279bc614
#
_entry.id   22af22957ee623251ea7ffea279bc614
#
_cell.length_a   1.000
_cell.length_b   1.000
_cell.length_c   1.000
_cell.angle_alpha   90.00
_cell.angle_beta   90.00
_cell.angle_gamma   90.00
#
_symmetry.space_group_name_H-M   'P 1'
#
loop_
_entity.id
_entity.type
_entity.pdbx_description
1 polymer ?
#
loop_
_entity_poly.entity_id
_entity_poly.type
_entity_poly.pdbx_seq_one_letter_code
_entity_poly.pdbx_strand_id
1 'polypeptide(L)'
;MSFTWPLDPQDLFVERYPQMTLGLPVDEVDAVRAAVTEMWPDRPGGWVYEWSALAARHAEAGHHRLAAQAYGWAKFPSLADDPKRTALARQVEQYVLAAPGFPVEFERRTLTVPYRGGDAALPIHLMAAPGLPADAPVVLASGGVDSWKTDLHGMWEQLALALPARLLLFDLAGTGETTHLPMTPDGGAEVIAGLVAFARTIGDGGVGHFGISMGGYYSARTGLTGSVDASVVLGGPVERAFAPGRGFAFGMEGIVGNALGFDAMPSTAEREDAFAAFDLRPLLDQDANGPMLVVNGTEDVHVPVDDTLVFEGRRDTRVELIPDTGHCAISRFGEAMAVITPWLKDTLIG
;
A
#
# COMPACT_ATOMS: atom_id res chain seq x y z
N MET A 1 -17.58 -16.93 4.38
CA MET A 1 -16.51 -17.94 4.17
C MET A 1 -15.26 -17.42 4.85
N SER A 2 -14.47 -18.27 5.50
CA SER A 2 -13.20 -17.88 6.09
C SER A 2 -12.07 -18.42 5.23
N PHE A 3 -11.23 -17.52 4.73
CA PHE A 3 -10.01 -17.83 3.98
C PHE A 3 -8.84 -17.86 4.98
N THR A 4 -8.44 -19.04 5.42
CA THR A 4 -7.40 -19.22 6.42
C THR A 4 -6.26 -20.09 5.88
N TRP A 5 -5.04 -19.89 6.39
CA TRP A 5 -3.86 -20.69 6.06
C TRP A 5 -2.98 -20.86 7.31
N PRO A 6 -2.03 -21.81 7.32
CA PRO A 6 -1.11 -21.94 8.43
C PRO A 6 -0.25 -20.66 8.55
N LEU A 7 -0.38 -19.96 9.67
CA LEU A 7 0.37 -18.75 9.98
C LEU A 7 0.53 -18.65 11.49
N ASP A 8 1.78 -18.63 11.96
CA ASP A 8 2.09 -18.40 13.36
C ASP A 8 2.01 -16.88 13.65
N PRO A 9 1.14 -16.43 14.57
CA PRO A 9 1.06 -15.02 14.91
C PRO A 9 2.36 -14.48 15.52
N GLN A 10 3.18 -15.32 16.16
CA GLN A 10 4.46 -14.88 16.74
C GLN A 10 5.50 -14.56 15.67
N ASP A 11 5.50 -15.24 14.55
CA ASP A 11 6.36 -14.92 13.41
C ASP A 11 6.01 -13.54 12.84
N LEU A 12 4.71 -13.20 12.79
CA LEU A 12 4.26 -11.86 12.38
C LEU A 12 4.69 -10.77 13.36
N PHE A 13 4.66 -11.04 14.67
CA PHE A 13 5.19 -10.08 15.64
C PHE A 13 6.69 -9.85 15.43
N VAL A 14 7.47 -10.91 15.17
CA VAL A 14 8.91 -10.75 14.91
C VAL A 14 9.16 -9.87 13.70
N GLU A 15 8.42 -10.10 12.61
CA GLU A 15 8.59 -9.37 11.36
C GLU A 15 8.09 -7.92 11.45
N ARG A 16 6.91 -7.71 12.05
CA ARG A 16 6.16 -6.44 12.00
C ARG A 16 6.28 -5.57 13.26
N TYR A 17 6.96 -6.04 14.30
CA TYR A 17 7.08 -5.32 15.57
C TYR A 17 7.58 -3.87 15.42
N PRO A 18 8.61 -3.56 14.60
CA PRO A 18 9.03 -2.18 14.40
C PRO A 18 7.93 -1.28 13.85
N GLN A 19 7.08 -1.81 12.95
CA GLN A 19 5.96 -1.06 12.38
C GLN A 19 4.83 -0.85 13.40
N MET A 20 4.56 -1.84 14.25
CA MET A 20 3.56 -1.76 15.32
C MET A 20 3.93 -0.66 16.32
N THR A 21 5.18 -0.61 16.73
CA THR A 21 5.69 0.31 17.75
C THR A 21 6.00 1.72 17.23
N LEU A 22 5.98 1.93 15.91
CA LEU A 22 6.04 3.29 15.34
C LEU A 22 4.77 4.10 15.63
N GLY A 23 3.64 3.45 15.83
CA GLY A 23 2.35 4.13 15.97
C GLY A 23 1.63 3.85 17.26
N LEU A 24 1.96 2.78 17.97
CA LEU A 24 1.33 2.37 19.23
C LEU A 24 2.35 2.32 20.37
N PRO A 25 1.93 2.55 21.64
CA PRO A 25 2.80 2.39 22.81
C PRO A 25 3.40 0.97 22.88
N VAL A 26 4.69 0.90 23.16
CA VAL A 26 5.47 -0.36 23.18
C VAL A 26 4.88 -1.36 24.17
N ASP A 27 4.52 -0.91 25.37
CA ASP A 27 3.95 -1.73 26.44
C ASP A 27 2.57 -2.31 26.06
N GLU A 28 1.78 -1.59 25.28
CA GLU A 28 0.49 -2.07 24.76
C GLU A 28 0.67 -3.13 23.67
N VAL A 29 1.63 -2.92 22.76
CA VAL A 29 2.01 -3.91 21.73
C VAL A 29 2.52 -5.19 22.39
N ASP A 30 3.38 -5.07 23.42
CA ASP A 30 3.90 -6.21 24.16
C ASP A 30 2.80 -6.98 24.89
N ALA A 31 1.82 -6.25 25.47
CA ALA A 31 0.67 -6.88 26.13
C ALA A 31 -0.20 -7.67 25.14
N VAL A 32 -0.47 -7.12 23.95
CA VAL A 32 -1.19 -7.85 22.89
C VAL A 32 -0.39 -9.05 22.42
N ARG A 33 0.92 -8.90 22.18
CA ARG A 33 1.81 -10.01 21.79
C ARG A 33 1.78 -11.16 22.79
N ALA A 34 1.80 -10.85 24.08
CA ALA A 34 1.74 -11.86 25.13
C ALA A 34 0.38 -12.57 25.22
N ALA A 35 -0.71 -11.89 24.83
CA ALA A 35 -2.06 -12.44 24.84
C ALA A 35 -2.38 -13.30 23.60
N VAL A 36 -1.80 -12.97 22.44
CA VAL A 36 -2.10 -13.65 21.17
C VAL A 36 -1.42 -15.01 21.10
N THR A 37 -2.22 -16.06 20.92
CA THR A 37 -1.77 -17.46 20.79
C THR A 37 -2.23 -18.11 19.49
N GLU A 38 -3.26 -17.56 18.83
CA GLU A 38 -3.88 -18.10 17.62
C GLU A 38 -4.13 -16.98 16.60
N MET A 39 -3.97 -17.28 15.32
CA MET A 39 -4.13 -16.27 14.26
C MET A 39 -5.59 -15.98 13.90
N TRP A 40 -6.42 -17.00 13.78
CA TRP A 40 -7.71 -16.88 13.09
C TRP A 40 -8.94 -16.74 14.00
N PRO A 41 -9.04 -17.38 15.18
CA PRO A 41 -10.24 -17.31 16.00
C PRO A 41 -10.54 -15.89 16.52
N ASP A 42 -11.85 -15.51 16.50
CA ASP A 42 -12.33 -14.29 17.15
C ASP A 42 -12.80 -14.63 18.59
N ARG A 43 -11.84 -14.82 19.46
CA ARG A 43 -12.03 -15.12 20.91
C ARG A 43 -10.75 -14.73 21.68
N PRO A 44 -10.78 -14.70 23.04
CA PRO A 44 -9.58 -14.47 23.83
C PRO A 44 -8.41 -15.36 23.38
N GLY A 45 -7.25 -14.73 23.14
CA GLY A 45 -6.07 -15.35 22.55
C GLY A 45 -5.99 -15.29 21.02
N GLY A 46 -7.04 -14.88 20.33
CA GLY A 46 -7.03 -14.71 18.88
C GLY A 46 -6.52 -13.33 18.45
N TRP A 47 -5.79 -13.27 17.33
CA TRP A 47 -5.21 -12.02 16.80
C TRP A 47 -6.23 -10.89 16.68
N VAL A 48 -7.33 -11.11 15.93
CA VAL A 48 -8.35 -10.06 15.70
C VAL A 48 -9.01 -9.63 17.00
N TYR A 49 -9.23 -10.57 17.94
CA TYR A 49 -9.84 -10.28 19.24
C TYR A 49 -8.97 -9.37 20.09
N GLU A 50 -7.71 -9.72 20.30
CA GLU A 50 -6.80 -8.98 21.18
C GLU A 50 -6.49 -7.57 20.66
N TRP A 51 -6.21 -7.45 19.37
CA TRP A 51 -5.99 -6.15 18.74
C TRP A 51 -7.27 -5.29 18.72
N SER A 52 -8.45 -5.88 18.49
CA SER A 52 -9.72 -5.14 18.56
C SER A 52 -10.06 -4.70 19.97
N ALA A 53 -9.71 -5.50 21.00
CA ALA A 53 -9.89 -5.11 22.38
C ALA A 53 -9.01 -3.92 22.77
N LEU A 54 -7.76 -3.86 22.31
CA LEU A 54 -6.90 -2.68 22.45
C LEU A 54 -7.51 -1.46 21.75
N ALA A 55 -7.93 -1.64 20.49
CA ALA A 55 -8.53 -0.58 19.71
C ALA A 55 -9.78 0.01 20.34
N ALA A 56 -10.65 -0.85 20.88
CA ALA A 56 -11.88 -0.43 21.56
C ALA A 56 -11.58 0.42 22.81
N ARG A 57 -10.59 0.06 23.63
CA ARG A 57 -10.17 0.87 24.80
C ARG A 57 -9.73 2.28 24.37
N HIS A 58 -8.94 2.38 23.29
CA HIS A 58 -8.55 3.69 22.77
C HIS A 58 -9.73 4.49 22.23
N ALA A 59 -10.66 3.84 21.50
CA ALA A 59 -11.86 4.48 21.00
C ALA A 59 -12.75 5.04 22.12
N GLU A 60 -12.97 4.26 23.19
CA GLU A 60 -13.74 4.69 24.38
C GLU A 60 -13.06 5.86 25.10
N ALA A 61 -11.73 5.91 25.09
CA ALA A 61 -10.96 7.02 25.66
C ALA A 61 -10.88 8.25 24.72
N GLY A 62 -11.46 8.20 23.54
CA GLY A 62 -11.37 9.27 22.54
C GLY A 62 -10.02 9.38 21.81
N HIS A 63 -9.14 8.38 21.97
CA HIS A 63 -7.85 8.31 21.31
C HIS A 63 -7.99 7.71 19.89
N HIS A 64 -8.77 8.38 19.04
CA HIS A 64 -9.21 7.85 17.73
C HIS A 64 -8.06 7.45 16.80
N ARG A 65 -6.92 8.18 16.84
CA ARG A 65 -5.73 7.83 16.03
C ARG A 65 -5.13 6.50 16.45
N LEU A 66 -4.96 6.27 17.76
CA LEU A 66 -4.45 5.00 18.29
C LEU A 66 -5.45 3.86 18.05
N ALA A 67 -6.76 4.14 18.20
CA ALA A 67 -7.80 3.16 17.89
C ALA A 67 -7.74 2.73 16.40
N ALA A 68 -7.61 3.67 15.48
CA ALA A 68 -7.48 3.37 14.05
C ALA A 68 -6.24 2.52 13.75
N GLN A 69 -5.11 2.80 14.39
CA GLN A 69 -3.87 2.00 14.24
C GLN A 69 -4.02 0.58 14.78
N ALA A 70 -4.61 0.42 15.99
CA ALA A 70 -4.83 -0.90 16.55
C ALA A 70 -5.85 -1.74 15.76
N TYR A 71 -6.93 -1.13 15.23
CA TYR A 71 -7.83 -1.81 14.28
C TYR A 71 -7.13 -2.17 12.96
N GLY A 72 -6.15 -1.36 12.52
CA GLY A 72 -5.29 -1.67 11.39
C GLY A 72 -4.53 -2.98 11.60
N TRP A 73 -4.03 -3.25 12.79
CA TRP A 73 -3.42 -4.53 13.13
C TRP A 73 -4.45 -5.64 13.33
N ALA A 74 -5.64 -5.33 13.88
CA ALA A 74 -6.71 -6.32 14.04
C ALA A 74 -7.14 -6.95 12.71
N LYS A 75 -7.22 -6.17 11.62
CA LYS A 75 -7.57 -6.66 10.27
C LYS A 75 -6.46 -7.46 9.59
N PHE A 76 -5.21 -7.31 10.05
CA PHE A 76 -4.04 -7.97 9.47
C PHE A 76 -4.15 -9.51 9.66
N PRO A 77 -3.63 -10.35 8.76
CA PRO A 77 -2.86 -10.03 7.57
C PRO A 77 -3.69 -9.75 6.31
N SER A 78 -4.98 -10.10 6.31
CA SER A 78 -5.87 -9.92 5.16
C SER A 78 -7.34 -9.91 5.60
N LEU A 79 -8.27 -9.48 4.74
CA LEU A 79 -9.71 -9.47 5.03
C LEU A 79 -10.37 -10.83 4.81
N ALA A 80 -9.70 -11.88 5.23
CA ALA A 80 -10.08 -13.26 4.99
C ALA A 80 -11.39 -13.72 5.66
N ASP A 81 -11.82 -13.01 6.72
CA ASP A 81 -13.01 -13.35 7.51
C ASP A 81 -13.82 -12.12 7.94
N ASP A 82 -15.04 -12.33 8.44
CA ASP A 82 -15.92 -11.23 8.87
C ASP A 82 -15.38 -10.41 10.04
N PRO A 83 -14.74 -10.99 11.07
CA PRO A 83 -14.10 -10.20 12.13
C PRO A 83 -13.07 -9.21 11.62
N LYS A 84 -12.20 -9.62 10.65
CA LYS A 84 -11.21 -8.72 10.06
C LYS A 84 -11.82 -7.65 9.17
N ARG A 85 -12.88 -7.99 8.42
CA ARG A 85 -13.67 -6.98 7.68
C ARG A 85 -14.34 -5.98 8.60
N THR A 86 -14.83 -6.43 9.76
CA THR A 86 -15.37 -5.56 10.80
C THR A 86 -14.27 -4.65 11.39
N ALA A 87 -13.08 -5.19 11.63
CA ALA A 87 -11.94 -4.40 12.11
C ALA A 87 -11.56 -3.29 11.09
N LEU A 88 -11.56 -3.57 9.78
CA LEU A 88 -11.35 -2.54 8.76
C LEU A 88 -12.43 -1.44 8.84
N ALA A 89 -13.70 -1.82 8.95
CA ALA A 89 -14.77 -0.83 9.05
C ALA A 89 -14.60 0.07 10.27
N ARG A 90 -14.20 -0.51 11.42
CA ARG A 90 -13.89 0.24 12.64
C ARG A 90 -12.62 1.08 12.49
N GLN A 91 -11.59 0.59 11.80
CA GLN A 91 -10.40 1.38 11.48
C GLN A 91 -10.78 2.65 10.73
N VAL A 92 -11.58 2.52 9.67
CA VAL A 92 -12.02 3.67 8.84
C VAL A 92 -12.86 4.65 9.67
N GLU A 93 -13.78 4.15 10.50
CA GLU A 93 -14.59 4.98 11.40
C GLU A 93 -13.68 5.82 12.34
N GLN A 94 -12.76 5.17 13.04
CA GLN A 94 -11.87 5.83 13.99
C GLN A 94 -10.89 6.77 13.29
N TYR A 95 -10.44 6.42 12.10
CA TYR A 95 -9.57 7.28 11.29
C TYR A 95 -10.26 8.59 10.89
N VAL A 96 -11.52 8.52 10.48
CA VAL A 96 -12.32 9.73 10.14
C VAL A 96 -12.57 10.58 11.37
N LEU A 97 -12.80 9.96 12.54
CA LEU A 97 -12.93 10.68 13.82
C LEU A 97 -11.62 11.35 14.25
N ALA A 98 -10.47 10.79 13.90
CA ALA A 98 -9.16 11.37 14.18
C ALA A 98 -8.82 12.55 13.24
N ALA A 99 -9.42 12.63 12.06
CA ALA A 99 -9.04 13.56 11.00
C ALA A 99 -9.04 15.05 11.38
N PRO A 100 -9.96 15.57 12.23
CA PRO A 100 -9.89 16.96 12.70
C PRO A 100 -8.60 17.33 13.46
N GLY A 101 -7.84 16.34 13.94
CA GLY A 101 -6.56 16.52 14.62
C GLY A 101 -5.34 16.35 13.73
N PHE A 102 -5.49 16.13 12.44
CA PHE A 102 -4.36 16.01 11.51
C PHE A 102 -3.73 17.37 11.23
N PRO A 103 -2.39 17.46 11.11
CA PRO A 103 -1.71 18.71 10.78
C PRO A 103 -1.80 19.05 9.27
N VAL A 104 -2.51 18.26 8.51
CA VAL A 104 -2.75 18.41 7.07
C VAL A 104 -4.23 18.64 6.80
N GLU A 105 -4.55 19.30 5.71
CA GLU A 105 -5.90 19.30 5.17
C GLU A 105 -6.26 17.88 4.73
N PHE A 106 -7.43 17.41 5.16
CA PHE A 106 -7.90 16.06 4.88
C PHE A 106 -9.32 16.07 4.36
N GLU A 107 -9.54 15.33 3.28
CA GLU A 107 -10.87 15.09 2.75
C GLU A 107 -11.01 13.62 2.33
N ARG A 108 -12.15 13.00 2.67
CA ARG A 108 -12.51 11.68 2.19
C ARG A 108 -13.61 11.81 1.13
N ARG A 109 -13.40 11.18 -0.02
CA ARG A 109 -14.37 11.10 -1.12
C ARG A 109 -14.54 9.65 -1.57
N THR A 110 -15.66 9.38 -2.25
CA THR A 110 -15.84 8.17 -3.04
C THR A 110 -15.96 8.58 -4.49
N LEU A 111 -15.07 8.04 -5.32
CA LEU A 111 -15.09 8.26 -6.77
C LEU A 111 -15.76 7.06 -7.45
N THR A 112 -16.36 7.33 -8.62
CA THR A 112 -16.72 6.27 -9.57
C THR A 112 -15.60 6.17 -10.58
N VAL A 113 -15.01 4.99 -10.70
CA VAL A 113 -13.86 4.72 -11.59
C VAL A 113 -14.15 3.50 -12.46
N PRO A 114 -13.55 3.42 -13.66
CA PRO A 114 -13.64 2.21 -14.48
C PRO A 114 -13.02 1.00 -13.79
N TYR A 115 -13.65 -0.16 -13.95
CA TYR A 115 -13.09 -1.43 -13.51
C TYR A 115 -13.71 -2.59 -14.30
N ARG A 116 -12.88 -3.33 -15.09
CA ARG A 116 -13.24 -4.51 -15.88
C ARG A 116 -14.46 -4.29 -16.79
N GLY A 117 -14.48 -3.16 -17.49
CA GLY A 117 -15.54 -2.78 -18.42
C GLY A 117 -16.84 -2.30 -17.77
N GLY A 118 -16.87 -2.10 -16.46
CA GLY A 118 -17.94 -1.49 -15.68
C GLY A 118 -17.42 -0.34 -14.83
N ASP A 119 -18.25 0.10 -13.89
CA ASP A 119 -17.91 1.14 -12.91
C ASP A 119 -17.78 0.54 -11.51
N ALA A 120 -16.84 1.06 -10.72
CA ALA A 120 -16.64 0.71 -9.32
C ALA A 120 -16.57 1.95 -8.43
N ALA A 121 -17.10 1.83 -7.19
CA ALA A 121 -16.95 2.85 -6.17
C ALA A 121 -15.58 2.70 -5.48
N LEU A 122 -14.79 3.77 -5.47
CA LEU A 122 -13.45 3.81 -4.91
C LEU A 122 -13.35 4.89 -3.82
N PRO A 123 -13.30 4.53 -2.54
CA PRO A 123 -13.02 5.47 -1.46
C PRO A 123 -11.56 5.95 -1.51
N ILE A 124 -11.37 7.25 -1.57
CA ILE A 124 -10.06 7.92 -1.59
C ILE A 124 -9.91 8.89 -0.42
N HIS A 125 -8.67 9.24 -0.11
CA HIS A 125 -8.34 10.35 0.77
C HIS A 125 -7.53 11.39 -0.01
N LEU A 126 -7.87 12.67 0.17
CA LEU A 126 -7.06 13.78 -0.28
C LEU A 126 -6.35 14.38 0.94
N MET A 127 -5.03 14.54 0.84
CA MET A 127 -4.22 15.19 1.86
C MET A 127 -3.38 16.29 1.24
N ALA A 128 -3.22 17.40 1.95
CA ALA A 128 -2.38 18.51 1.51
C ALA A 128 -1.84 19.30 2.71
N ALA A 129 -0.70 19.96 2.53
CA ALA A 129 -0.26 20.97 3.49
C ALA A 129 -1.30 22.11 3.55
N PRO A 130 -1.55 22.72 4.73
CA PRO A 130 -2.45 23.85 4.84
C PRO A 130 -2.07 25.01 3.92
N GLY A 131 -3.04 25.52 3.19
CA GLY A 131 -2.82 26.65 2.28
C GLY A 131 -2.15 26.29 0.96
N LEU A 132 -2.12 25.02 0.59
CA LEU A 132 -1.62 24.60 -0.73
C LEU A 132 -2.45 25.25 -1.85
N PRO A 133 -1.81 25.81 -2.92
CA PRO A 133 -2.52 26.36 -4.06
C PRO A 133 -3.48 25.37 -4.72
N ALA A 134 -4.59 25.88 -5.27
CA ALA A 134 -5.60 25.03 -5.90
C ALA A 134 -5.07 24.31 -7.17
N ASP A 135 -4.10 24.95 -7.84
CA ASP A 135 -3.40 24.46 -9.04
C ASP A 135 -2.15 23.63 -8.73
N ALA A 136 -1.94 23.25 -7.46
CA ALA A 136 -0.81 22.40 -7.11
C ALA A 136 -0.92 21.02 -7.80
N PRO A 137 0.22 20.37 -8.14
CA PRO A 137 0.23 19.04 -8.70
C PRO A 137 -0.40 18.01 -7.76
N VAL A 138 -0.82 16.88 -8.33
CA VAL A 138 -1.43 15.78 -7.57
C VAL A 138 -0.54 14.55 -7.65
N VAL A 139 -0.26 13.92 -6.52
CA VAL A 139 0.44 12.65 -6.46
C VAL A 139 -0.54 11.56 -6.03
N LEU A 140 -0.85 10.64 -6.94
CA LEU A 140 -1.51 9.39 -6.60
C LEU A 140 -0.58 8.58 -5.71
N ALA A 141 -1.09 8.03 -4.59
CA ALA A 141 -0.24 7.26 -3.71
C ALA A 141 -0.98 6.03 -3.13
N SER A 142 -0.32 4.88 -3.17
CA SER A 142 -0.87 3.62 -2.69
C SER A 142 0.17 2.76 -2.00
N GLY A 143 -0.29 1.98 -1.03
CA GLY A 143 0.51 0.93 -0.40
C GLY A 143 0.55 -0.37 -1.21
N GLY A 144 0.86 -1.45 -0.52
CA GLY A 144 0.95 -2.80 -1.07
C GLY A 144 -0.30 -3.65 -0.85
N VAL A 145 -0.10 -4.97 -0.83
CA VAL A 145 -1.19 -5.95 -0.64
C VAL A 145 -1.66 -6.04 0.82
N ASP A 146 -0.86 -5.64 1.78
CA ASP A 146 -1.07 -5.82 3.22
C ASP A 146 -1.04 -4.52 4.04
N SER A 147 -0.59 -3.42 3.46
CA SER A 147 -0.52 -2.09 4.10
C SER A 147 -1.20 -1.07 3.19
N TRP A 148 -2.30 -0.50 3.67
CA TRP A 148 -3.22 0.27 2.85
C TRP A 148 -3.18 1.77 3.19
N LYS A 149 -3.99 2.60 2.53
CA LYS A 149 -3.93 4.06 2.65
C LYS A 149 -4.01 4.58 4.09
N THR A 150 -4.81 3.95 4.96
CA THR A 150 -4.93 4.33 6.38
C THR A 150 -3.78 3.84 7.24
N ASP A 151 -3.19 2.68 6.90
CA ASP A 151 -2.09 2.09 7.68
C ASP A 151 -0.81 2.92 7.59
N LEU A 152 -0.60 3.53 6.43
CA LEU A 152 0.59 4.34 6.11
C LEU A 152 0.40 5.84 6.41
N HIS A 153 -0.62 6.20 7.21
CA HIS A 153 -0.99 7.60 7.49
C HIS A 153 0.19 8.49 7.88
N GLY A 154 1.02 8.06 8.84
CA GLY A 154 2.14 8.88 9.31
C GLY A 154 3.15 9.22 8.21
N MET A 155 3.35 8.32 7.27
CA MET A 155 4.20 8.56 6.10
C MET A 155 3.52 9.55 5.12
N TRP A 156 2.24 9.34 4.83
CA TRP A 156 1.49 10.23 3.94
C TRP A 156 1.38 11.65 4.50
N GLU A 157 1.17 11.78 5.81
CA GLU A 157 1.15 13.05 6.51
C GLU A 157 2.48 13.82 6.35
N GLN A 158 3.61 13.13 6.59
CA GLN A 158 4.94 13.73 6.41
C GLN A 158 5.20 14.13 4.96
N LEU A 159 4.83 13.26 4.01
CA LEU A 159 4.98 13.54 2.59
C LEU A 159 4.13 14.74 2.14
N ALA A 160 2.87 14.81 2.59
CA ALA A 160 1.97 15.93 2.29
C ALA A 160 2.49 17.26 2.83
N LEU A 161 3.16 17.25 3.99
CA LEU A 161 3.77 18.44 4.57
C LEU A 161 5.08 18.85 3.86
N ALA A 162 5.80 17.87 3.29
CA ALA A 162 7.11 18.11 2.63
C ALA A 162 6.99 18.46 1.14
N LEU A 163 5.92 18.02 0.46
CA LEU A 163 5.70 18.27 -0.95
C LEU A 163 4.69 19.40 -1.15
N PRO A 164 4.97 20.37 -2.03
CA PRO A 164 3.95 21.32 -2.48
C PRO A 164 3.03 20.67 -3.53
N ALA A 165 2.43 19.54 -3.17
CA ALA A 165 1.54 18.74 -3.98
C ALA A 165 0.39 18.17 -3.12
N ARG A 166 -0.75 17.92 -3.75
CA ARG A 166 -1.87 17.22 -3.10
C ARG A 166 -1.67 15.72 -3.25
N LEU A 167 -1.76 14.97 -2.17
CA LEU A 167 -1.76 13.51 -2.22
C LEU A 167 -3.19 13.00 -2.45
N LEU A 168 -3.36 12.07 -3.39
CA LEU A 168 -4.55 11.29 -3.61
C LEU A 168 -4.26 9.86 -3.21
N LEU A 169 -4.70 9.46 -2.00
CA LEU A 169 -4.44 8.16 -1.41
C LEU A 169 -5.58 7.20 -1.74
N PHE A 170 -5.24 6.00 -2.17
CA PHE A 170 -6.23 4.97 -2.52
C PHE A 170 -5.74 3.57 -2.16
N ASP A 171 -6.67 2.62 -2.04
CA ASP A 171 -6.36 1.21 -1.93
C ASP A 171 -6.37 0.59 -3.33
N LEU A 172 -5.46 -0.34 -3.59
CA LEU A 172 -5.45 -1.12 -4.82
C LEU A 172 -6.69 -2.00 -4.90
N ALA A 173 -7.17 -2.28 -6.11
CA ALA A 173 -8.20 -3.31 -6.29
C ALA A 173 -7.76 -4.61 -5.58
N GLY A 174 -8.65 -5.24 -4.85
CA GLY A 174 -8.38 -6.43 -4.03
C GLY A 174 -7.86 -6.15 -2.62
N THR A 175 -7.67 -4.88 -2.25
CA THR A 175 -7.14 -4.51 -0.93
C THR A 175 -8.03 -3.50 -0.22
N GLY A 176 -7.89 -3.38 1.08
CA GLY A 176 -8.56 -2.37 1.88
C GLY A 176 -10.06 -2.27 1.62
N GLU A 177 -10.53 -1.05 1.43
CA GLU A 177 -11.95 -0.78 1.16
C GLU A 177 -12.41 -1.23 -0.23
N THR A 178 -11.48 -1.68 -1.09
CA THR A 178 -11.74 -2.21 -2.44
C THR A 178 -11.52 -3.72 -2.58
N THR A 179 -11.48 -4.44 -1.46
CA THR A 179 -11.27 -5.91 -1.41
C THR A 179 -12.31 -6.70 -2.21
N HIS A 180 -13.47 -6.11 -2.49
CA HIS A 180 -14.52 -6.70 -3.33
C HIS A 180 -14.22 -6.65 -4.85
N LEU A 181 -13.16 -5.95 -5.25
CA LEU A 181 -12.67 -5.86 -6.63
C LEU A 181 -11.41 -6.72 -6.75
N PRO A 182 -11.46 -7.94 -7.31
CA PRO A 182 -10.26 -8.78 -7.45
C PRO A 182 -9.09 -8.05 -8.10
N MET A 183 -7.88 -8.19 -7.52
CA MET A 183 -6.69 -7.58 -8.09
C MET A 183 -6.33 -8.24 -9.42
N THR A 184 -6.33 -7.47 -10.49
CA THR A 184 -5.88 -7.89 -11.83
C THR A 184 -5.07 -6.77 -12.47
N PRO A 185 -4.11 -7.08 -13.38
CA PRO A 185 -3.28 -6.05 -14.01
C PRO A 185 -4.10 -4.98 -14.73
N ASP A 186 -5.06 -5.40 -15.52
CA ASP A 186 -5.86 -4.49 -16.35
C ASP A 186 -6.95 -3.77 -15.56
N GLY A 187 -7.67 -4.49 -14.67
CA GLY A 187 -8.65 -3.85 -13.79
C GLY A 187 -8.02 -2.80 -12.88
N GLY A 188 -6.82 -3.08 -12.31
CA GLY A 188 -6.08 -2.08 -11.56
C GLY A 188 -5.61 -0.90 -12.42
N ALA A 189 -5.18 -1.17 -13.67
CA ALA A 189 -4.79 -0.10 -14.59
C ALA A 189 -5.99 0.79 -14.99
N GLU A 190 -7.19 0.23 -15.20
CA GLU A 190 -8.41 0.99 -15.44
C GLU A 190 -8.74 1.91 -14.26
N VAL A 191 -8.68 1.38 -13.01
CA VAL A 191 -8.88 2.17 -11.79
C VAL A 191 -7.90 3.35 -11.75
N ILE A 192 -6.61 3.10 -11.98
CA ILE A 192 -5.58 4.15 -11.94
C ILE A 192 -5.78 5.16 -13.06
N ALA A 193 -6.18 4.75 -14.26
CA ALA A 193 -6.52 5.68 -15.32
C ALA A 193 -7.68 6.61 -14.93
N GLY A 194 -8.69 6.09 -14.25
CA GLY A 194 -9.77 6.89 -13.67
C GLY A 194 -9.28 7.88 -12.61
N LEU A 195 -8.36 7.46 -11.75
CA LEU A 195 -7.76 8.33 -10.74
C LEU A 195 -6.89 9.43 -11.36
N VAL A 196 -6.07 9.10 -12.39
CA VAL A 196 -5.29 10.09 -13.15
C VAL A 196 -6.21 11.11 -13.81
N ALA A 197 -7.29 10.64 -14.45
CA ALA A 197 -8.28 11.55 -15.06
C ALA A 197 -8.89 12.50 -14.01
N PHE A 198 -9.27 11.99 -12.84
CA PHE A 198 -9.78 12.81 -11.75
C PHE A 198 -8.70 13.77 -11.20
N ALA A 199 -7.47 13.31 -10.99
CA ALA A 199 -6.37 14.12 -10.49
C ALA A 199 -6.14 15.37 -11.40
N ARG A 200 -6.20 15.20 -12.72
CA ARG A 200 -6.10 16.30 -13.68
C ARG A 200 -7.27 17.30 -13.62
N THR A 201 -8.37 16.99 -12.93
CA THR A 201 -9.51 17.91 -12.75
C THR A 201 -9.43 18.75 -11.47
N ILE A 202 -8.59 18.35 -10.51
CA ILE A 202 -8.48 18.99 -9.19
C ILE A 202 -7.18 19.78 -8.99
N GLY A 203 -6.35 19.88 -10.04
CA GLY A 203 -5.14 20.69 -10.10
C GLY A 203 -4.79 20.98 -11.56
N ASP A 204 -4.10 22.09 -11.80
CA ASP A 204 -3.60 22.47 -13.13
C ASP A 204 -2.11 22.05 -13.31
N GLY A 205 -1.54 21.47 -12.26
CA GLY A 205 -0.17 20.97 -12.23
C GLY A 205 -0.02 19.57 -12.83
N GLY A 206 1.19 19.01 -12.71
CA GLY A 206 1.50 17.65 -13.10
C GLY A 206 0.82 16.60 -12.23
N VAL A 207 0.78 15.37 -12.71
CA VAL A 207 0.27 14.20 -11.96
C VAL A 207 1.40 13.21 -11.73
N GLY A 208 1.76 12.98 -10.45
CA GLY A 208 2.68 11.92 -10.05
C GLY A 208 1.96 10.64 -9.64
N HIS A 209 2.71 9.51 -9.62
CA HIS A 209 2.24 8.27 -9.03
C HIS A 209 3.33 7.63 -8.17
N PHE A 210 3.08 7.54 -6.88
CA PHE A 210 3.96 6.90 -5.90
C PHE A 210 3.34 5.60 -5.40
N GLY A 211 3.91 4.46 -5.81
CA GLY A 211 3.48 3.13 -5.39
C GLY A 211 4.50 2.43 -4.51
N ILE A 212 4.02 1.74 -3.47
CA ILE A 212 4.83 0.96 -2.53
C ILE A 212 4.49 -0.51 -2.71
N SER A 213 5.50 -1.39 -2.79
CA SER A 213 5.29 -2.83 -2.95
C SER A 213 4.41 -3.13 -4.17
N MET A 214 3.28 -3.79 -4.03
CA MET A 214 2.35 -4.02 -5.15
C MET A 214 1.82 -2.69 -5.75
N GLY A 215 1.74 -1.61 -4.99
CA GLY A 215 1.51 -0.28 -5.54
C GLY A 215 2.63 0.15 -6.50
N GLY A 216 3.87 -0.27 -6.21
CA GLY A 216 5.02 -0.09 -7.08
C GLY A 216 4.88 -0.76 -8.44
N TYR A 217 4.21 -1.91 -8.53
CA TYR A 217 3.84 -2.52 -9.81
C TYR A 217 3.03 -1.56 -10.68
N TYR A 218 1.99 -0.96 -10.10
CA TYR A 218 1.12 -0.06 -10.86
C TYR A 218 1.79 1.29 -11.16
N SER A 219 2.65 1.81 -10.26
CA SER A 219 3.41 3.01 -10.56
C SER A 219 4.49 2.75 -11.62
N ALA A 220 5.12 1.57 -11.63
CA ALA A 220 5.98 1.14 -12.74
C ALA A 220 5.23 1.12 -14.07
N ARG A 221 4.03 0.53 -14.09
CA ARG A 221 3.19 0.48 -15.29
C ARG A 221 2.83 1.88 -15.80
N THR A 222 2.44 2.83 -14.93
CA THR A 222 2.13 4.20 -15.36
C THR A 222 3.36 4.97 -15.83
N GLY A 223 4.52 4.75 -15.22
CA GLY A 223 5.79 5.30 -15.68
C GLY A 223 6.20 4.76 -17.04
N LEU A 224 6.16 3.45 -17.25
CA LEU A 224 6.49 2.78 -18.52
C LEU A 224 5.55 3.19 -19.65
N THR A 225 4.28 3.46 -19.39
CA THR A 225 3.32 3.94 -20.38
C THR A 225 3.30 5.45 -20.58
N GLY A 226 4.06 6.21 -19.75
CA GLY A 226 4.02 7.68 -19.78
C GLY A 226 2.64 8.27 -19.42
N SER A 227 1.85 7.55 -18.65
CA SER A 227 0.49 7.97 -18.26
C SER A 227 0.47 9.05 -17.19
N VAL A 228 1.59 9.24 -16.47
CA VAL A 228 1.81 10.26 -15.45
C VAL A 228 3.10 11.03 -15.72
N ASP A 229 3.22 12.21 -15.12
CA ASP A 229 4.34 13.12 -15.34
C ASP A 229 5.57 12.77 -14.48
N ALA A 230 5.38 11.99 -13.40
CA ALA A 230 6.44 11.44 -12.56
C ALA A 230 5.97 10.11 -11.95
N SER A 231 6.83 9.09 -11.90
CA SER A 231 6.51 7.80 -11.31
C SER A 231 7.57 7.39 -10.29
N VAL A 232 7.16 7.06 -9.06
CA VAL A 232 8.02 6.49 -8.02
C VAL A 232 7.61 5.05 -7.76
N VAL A 233 8.55 4.13 -7.93
CA VAL A 233 8.42 2.70 -7.69
C VAL A 233 9.25 2.35 -6.45
N LEU A 234 8.60 2.09 -5.33
CA LEU A 234 9.27 1.67 -4.10
C LEU A 234 9.02 0.19 -3.83
N GLY A 235 10.03 -0.66 -4.08
CA GLY A 235 9.94 -2.11 -3.88
C GLY A 235 8.91 -2.79 -4.77
N GLY A 236 8.67 -2.26 -5.99
CA GLY A 236 7.64 -2.78 -6.89
C GLY A 236 8.05 -4.08 -7.58
N PRO A 237 7.22 -5.15 -7.51
CA PRO A 237 7.42 -6.34 -8.35
C PRO A 237 7.07 -6.01 -9.80
N VAL A 238 7.86 -6.49 -10.77
CA VAL A 238 7.59 -6.18 -12.19
C VAL A 238 7.76 -7.38 -13.13
N GLU A 239 8.60 -8.35 -12.79
CA GLU A 239 8.91 -9.51 -13.65
C GLU A 239 9.29 -10.73 -12.83
N ARG A 240 10.47 -10.73 -12.17
CA ARG A 240 11.03 -11.88 -11.47
C ARG A 240 10.22 -12.28 -10.25
N ALA A 241 9.57 -11.33 -9.61
CA ALA A 241 8.68 -11.61 -8.49
C ALA A 241 7.47 -12.47 -8.89
N PHE A 242 7.08 -12.46 -10.17
CA PHE A 242 5.96 -13.23 -10.69
C PHE A 242 6.37 -14.54 -11.38
N ALA A 243 7.68 -14.85 -11.41
CA ALA A 243 8.18 -16.05 -12.07
C ALA A 243 7.67 -17.34 -11.40
N PRO A 244 7.34 -18.39 -12.18
CA PRO A 244 6.93 -19.68 -11.65
C PRO A 244 7.96 -20.30 -10.70
N GLY A 245 7.49 -21.07 -9.71
CA GLY A 245 8.34 -21.75 -8.71
C GLY A 245 8.84 -20.83 -7.60
N ARG A 246 8.51 -19.54 -7.60
CA ARG A 246 8.87 -18.63 -6.53
C ARG A 246 7.98 -18.85 -5.29
N GLY A 247 8.63 -19.07 -4.14
CA GLY A 247 7.95 -19.09 -2.84
C GLY A 247 7.71 -17.71 -2.28
N PHE A 248 6.86 -17.64 -1.27
CA PHE A 248 6.61 -16.44 -0.48
C PHE A 248 7.19 -16.59 0.92
N ALA A 249 7.73 -15.51 1.47
CA ALA A 249 8.13 -15.44 2.87
C ALA A 249 6.94 -14.98 3.74
N PHE A 250 6.95 -15.35 5.02
CA PHE A 250 6.07 -14.80 6.06
C PHE A 250 4.56 -14.89 5.77
N GLY A 251 4.11 -15.97 5.13
CA GLY A 251 2.69 -16.19 4.86
C GLY A 251 2.07 -15.28 3.80
N MET A 252 2.89 -14.59 3.01
CA MET A 252 2.43 -13.67 1.96
C MET A 252 1.56 -14.34 0.89
N GLU A 253 1.71 -15.66 0.68
CA GLU A 253 0.90 -16.41 -0.28
C GLU A 253 -0.61 -16.30 -0.02
N GLY A 254 -1.03 -16.32 1.25
CA GLY A 254 -2.44 -16.16 1.60
C GLY A 254 -2.92 -14.72 1.46
N ILE A 255 -2.07 -13.75 1.79
CA ILE A 255 -2.36 -12.31 1.62
C ILE A 255 -2.60 -12.00 0.14
N VAL A 256 -1.68 -12.45 -0.69
CA VAL A 256 -1.76 -12.26 -2.15
C VAL A 256 -2.95 -13.01 -2.74
N GLY A 257 -3.19 -14.27 -2.32
CA GLY A 257 -4.34 -15.05 -2.76
C GLY A 257 -5.67 -14.34 -2.44
N ASN A 258 -5.79 -13.76 -1.26
CA ASN A 258 -6.98 -12.97 -0.89
C ASN A 258 -7.13 -11.71 -1.75
N ALA A 259 -6.04 -10.97 -2.03
CA ALA A 259 -6.08 -9.79 -2.89
C ALA A 259 -6.43 -10.12 -4.36
N LEU A 260 -5.98 -11.26 -4.87
CA LEU A 260 -6.36 -11.77 -6.20
C LEU A 260 -7.83 -12.20 -6.30
N GLY A 261 -8.55 -12.25 -5.17
CA GLY A 261 -9.98 -12.57 -5.12
C GLY A 261 -10.31 -14.05 -5.02
N PHE A 262 -9.36 -14.91 -4.61
CA PHE A 262 -9.66 -16.31 -4.33
C PHE A 262 -10.50 -16.44 -3.05
N ASP A 263 -11.47 -17.32 -3.07
CA ASP A 263 -12.36 -17.60 -1.92
C ASP A 263 -11.73 -18.57 -0.89
N ALA A 264 -10.63 -19.22 -1.25
CA ALA A 264 -9.84 -20.11 -0.42
C ALA A 264 -8.35 -20.00 -0.82
N MET A 265 -7.48 -20.60 0.01
CA MET A 265 -6.05 -20.65 -0.30
C MET A 265 -5.83 -21.28 -1.69
N PRO A 266 -5.32 -20.52 -2.69
CA PRO A 266 -5.09 -21.06 -4.02
C PRO A 266 -3.95 -22.08 -4.00
N SER A 267 -4.04 -23.07 -4.88
CA SER A 267 -2.91 -23.93 -5.20
C SER A 267 -1.76 -23.11 -5.83
N THR A 268 -0.56 -23.68 -5.82
CA THR A 268 0.59 -23.04 -6.49
C THR A 268 0.33 -22.76 -7.96
N ALA A 269 -0.30 -23.71 -8.68
CA ALA A 269 -0.62 -23.55 -10.10
C ALA A 269 -1.62 -22.42 -10.36
N GLU A 270 -2.72 -22.33 -9.57
CA GLU A 270 -3.71 -21.24 -9.71
C GLU A 270 -3.08 -19.88 -9.44
N ARG A 271 -2.16 -19.78 -8.48
CA ARG A 271 -1.46 -18.54 -8.17
C ARG A 271 -0.47 -18.16 -9.28
N GLU A 272 0.29 -19.12 -9.81
CA GLU A 272 1.22 -18.90 -10.93
C GLU A 272 0.48 -18.45 -12.19
N ASP A 273 -0.66 -19.07 -12.51
CA ASP A 273 -1.51 -18.65 -13.62
C ASP A 273 -2.00 -17.20 -13.45
N ALA A 274 -2.44 -16.84 -12.24
CA ALA A 274 -2.85 -15.47 -11.95
C ALA A 274 -1.67 -14.48 -12.09
N PHE A 275 -0.47 -14.86 -11.65
CA PHE A 275 0.72 -14.01 -11.71
C PHE A 275 1.30 -13.84 -13.10
N ALA A 276 1.14 -14.81 -13.99
CA ALA A 276 1.63 -14.69 -15.37
C ALA A 276 1.10 -13.44 -16.07
N ALA A 277 -0.09 -12.96 -15.69
CA ALA A 277 -0.68 -11.75 -16.25
C ALA A 277 -0.02 -10.45 -15.74
N PHE A 278 0.73 -10.49 -14.61
CA PHE A 278 1.37 -9.31 -14.03
C PHE A 278 2.76 -8.99 -14.61
N ASP A 279 3.31 -9.85 -15.45
CA ASP A 279 4.63 -9.61 -16.05
C ASP A 279 4.63 -8.32 -16.89
N LEU A 280 5.49 -7.35 -16.52
CA LEU A 280 5.67 -6.09 -17.24
C LEU A 280 6.72 -6.17 -18.36
N ARG A 281 7.29 -7.37 -18.66
CA ARG A 281 8.27 -7.53 -19.75
C ARG A 281 7.80 -6.90 -21.06
N PRO A 282 6.53 -7.03 -21.50
CA PRO A 282 6.08 -6.40 -22.74
C PRO A 282 6.15 -4.87 -22.75
N LEU A 283 6.08 -4.21 -21.57
CA LEU A 283 6.28 -2.77 -21.44
C LEU A 283 7.76 -2.42 -21.28
N LEU A 284 8.51 -3.23 -20.53
CA LEU A 284 9.95 -3.06 -20.34
C LEU A 284 10.72 -3.19 -21.68
N ASP A 285 10.27 -4.01 -22.61
CA ASP A 285 10.88 -4.15 -23.93
C ASP A 285 10.60 -2.96 -24.88
N GLN A 286 9.69 -2.08 -24.51
CA GLN A 286 9.46 -0.83 -25.21
C GLN A 286 10.47 0.23 -24.77
N ASP A 287 10.99 1.02 -25.71
CA ASP A 287 11.94 2.11 -25.42
C ASP A 287 11.21 3.45 -25.15
N ALA A 288 10.12 3.38 -24.40
CA ALA A 288 9.30 4.52 -24.05
C ALA A 288 8.95 4.50 -22.56
N ASN A 289 9.15 5.62 -21.87
CA ASN A 289 8.67 5.84 -20.50
C ASN A 289 8.68 7.34 -20.18
N GLY A 290 7.87 7.73 -19.18
CA GLY A 290 7.99 9.02 -18.52
C GLY A 290 9.13 9.04 -17.50
N PRO A 291 9.33 10.16 -16.77
CA PRO A 291 10.29 10.24 -15.67
C PRO A 291 9.98 9.21 -14.58
N MET A 292 10.98 8.42 -14.18
CA MET A 292 10.83 7.38 -13.18
C MET A 292 11.94 7.41 -12.13
N LEU A 293 11.58 7.15 -10.88
CA LEU A 293 12.50 6.83 -9.80
C LEU A 293 12.14 5.45 -9.25
N VAL A 294 13.07 4.51 -9.30
CA VAL A 294 12.89 3.14 -8.82
C VAL A 294 13.80 2.93 -7.62
N VAL A 295 13.23 2.61 -6.47
CA VAL A 295 13.94 2.49 -5.19
C VAL A 295 13.62 1.16 -4.54
N ASN A 296 14.63 0.48 -3.98
CA ASN A 296 14.41 -0.71 -3.13
C ASN A 296 15.59 -0.92 -2.17
N GLY A 297 15.46 -1.85 -1.24
CA GLY A 297 16.56 -2.35 -0.43
C GLY A 297 17.36 -3.43 -1.16
N THR A 298 18.67 -3.53 -0.83
CA THR A 298 19.55 -4.57 -1.43
C THR A 298 19.25 -5.99 -0.96
N GLU A 299 18.54 -6.15 0.17
CA GLU A 299 18.28 -7.44 0.83
C GLU A 299 16.78 -7.81 0.81
N ASP A 300 16.05 -7.36 -0.21
CA ASP A 300 14.62 -7.64 -0.33
C ASP A 300 14.36 -9.14 -0.60
N VAL A 301 13.66 -9.79 0.35
CA VAL A 301 13.27 -11.21 0.26
C VAL A 301 11.94 -11.42 -0.47
N HIS A 302 11.14 -10.37 -0.63
CA HIS A 302 9.83 -10.42 -1.29
C HIS A 302 9.92 -10.14 -2.79
N VAL A 303 10.67 -9.12 -3.16
CA VAL A 303 10.85 -8.70 -4.56
C VAL A 303 12.35 -8.82 -4.90
N PRO A 304 12.72 -9.66 -5.88
CA PRO A 304 14.12 -9.79 -6.29
C PRO A 304 14.71 -8.45 -6.69
N VAL A 305 15.98 -8.24 -6.33
CA VAL A 305 16.70 -7.02 -6.72
C VAL A 305 16.71 -6.78 -8.23
N ASP A 306 16.65 -7.85 -9.02
CA ASP A 306 16.56 -7.80 -10.49
C ASP A 306 15.32 -7.04 -10.97
N ASP A 307 14.22 -7.07 -10.22
CA ASP A 307 13.00 -6.29 -10.54
C ASP A 307 13.22 -4.77 -10.37
N THR A 308 14.24 -4.38 -9.60
CA THR A 308 14.70 -3.00 -9.50
C THR A 308 15.76 -2.69 -10.58
N LEU A 309 16.73 -3.56 -10.76
CA LEU A 309 17.86 -3.37 -11.68
C LEU A 309 17.44 -3.41 -13.15
N VAL A 310 16.31 -4.05 -13.49
CA VAL A 310 15.79 -4.09 -14.87
C VAL A 310 15.50 -2.69 -15.46
N PHE A 311 15.40 -1.69 -14.61
CA PHE A 311 15.21 -0.29 -15.00
C PHE A 311 16.51 0.48 -15.24
N GLU A 312 17.68 -0.10 -14.91
CA GLU A 312 18.97 0.58 -15.13
C GLU A 312 19.21 0.88 -16.60
N GLY A 313 19.75 2.08 -16.85
CA GLY A 313 20.09 2.53 -18.21
C GLY A 313 18.88 2.99 -19.05
N ARG A 314 17.64 2.92 -18.53
CA ARG A 314 16.48 3.49 -19.22
C ARG A 314 16.54 5.01 -19.21
N ARG A 315 16.10 5.62 -20.31
CA ARG A 315 16.01 7.10 -20.40
C ARG A 315 15.08 7.65 -19.32
N ASP A 316 15.40 8.81 -18.77
CA ASP A 316 14.61 9.52 -17.77
C ASP A 316 14.26 8.65 -16.52
N THR A 317 15.10 7.65 -16.24
CA THR A 317 14.93 6.74 -15.11
C THR A 317 16.14 6.78 -14.20
N ARG A 318 15.89 6.97 -12.90
CA ARG A 318 16.90 6.83 -11.84
C ARG A 318 16.58 5.56 -11.04
N VAL A 319 17.58 4.71 -10.85
CA VAL A 319 17.53 3.54 -9.97
C VAL A 319 18.36 3.82 -8.72
N GLU A 320 17.81 3.50 -7.55
CA GLU A 320 18.48 3.69 -6.26
C GLU A 320 18.28 2.46 -5.39
N LEU A 321 19.37 1.82 -5.00
CA LEU A 321 19.37 0.72 -4.03
C LEU A 321 19.88 1.21 -2.68
N ILE A 322 19.05 1.09 -1.65
CA ILE A 322 19.42 1.41 -0.27
C ILE A 322 20.12 0.18 0.33
N PRO A 323 21.40 0.29 0.75
CA PRO A 323 22.15 -0.87 1.24
C PRO A 323 21.64 -1.36 2.59
N ASP A 324 21.93 -2.63 2.90
CA ASP A 324 21.70 -3.28 4.20
C ASP A 324 20.24 -3.15 4.71
N THR A 325 19.27 -3.22 3.80
CA THR A 325 17.85 -3.17 4.14
C THR A 325 17.02 -4.02 3.16
N GLY A 326 15.89 -4.52 3.64
CA GLY A 326 14.99 -5.38 2.87
C GLY A 326 13.93 -4.61 2.09
N HIS A 327 12.77 -5.24 1.97
CA HIS A 327 11.64 -4.78 1.17
C HIS A 327 11.25 -3.33 1.43
N CYS A 328 11.15 -2.54 0.34
CA CYS A 328 10.82 -1.12 0.38
C CYS A 328 11.77 -0.28 1.27
N ALA A 329 12.97 -0.76 1.55
CA ALA A 329 13.94 -0.14 2.45
C ALA A 329 13.36 0.24 3.82
N ILE A 330 12.41 -0.57 4.38
CA ILE A 330 11.59 -0.19 5.53
C ILE A 330 12.43 0.11 6.80
N SER A 331 13.54 -0.61 7.03
CA SER A 331 14.42 -0.36 8.18
C SER A 331 15.28 0.90 8.04
N ARG A 332 15.41 1.43 6.82
CA ARG A 332 16.11 2.68 6.47
C ARG A 332 15.21 3.63 5.68
N PHE A 333 13.93 3.59 5.99
CA PHE A 333 12.89 4.31 5.23
C PHE A 333 13.15 5.81 5.09
N GLY A 334 13.74 6.45 6.11
CA GLY A 334 14.14 7.84 6.04
C GLY A 334 15.14 8.13 4.90
N GLU A 335 16.02 7.18 4.56
CA GLU A 335 16.96 7.34 3.46
C GLU A 335 16.26 7.22 2.11
N ALA A 336 15.34 6.26 1.97
CA ALA A 336 14.51 6.17 0.78
C ALA A 336 13.72 7.46 0.54
N MET A 337 13.08 8.01 1.59
CA MET A 337 12.33 9.26 1.49
C MET A 337 13.20 10.48 1.23
N ALA A 338 14.46 10.50 1.70
CA ALA A 338 15.42 11.55 1.39
C ALA A 338 15.82 11.60 -0.10
N VAL A 339 15.63 10.50 -0.82
CA VAL A 339 15.79 10.44 -2.29
C VAL A 339 14.47 10.75 -3.00
N ILE A 340 13.36 10.15 -2.54
CA ILE A 340 12.06 10.23 -3.19
C ILE A 340 11.46 11.64 -3.15
N THR A 341 11.47 12.27 -1.96
CA THR A 341 10.78 13.56 -1.77
C THR A 341 11.39 14.69 -2.63
N PRO A 342 12.73 14.91 -2.64
CA PRO A 342 13.34 15.90 -3.54
C PRO A 342 13.09 15.57 -5.01
N TRP A 343 13.22 14.30 -5.41
CA TRP A 343 13.03 13.89 -6.80
C TRP A 343 11.62 14.19 -7.29
N LEU A 344 10.59 13.85 -6.50
CA LEU A 344 9.19 14.19 -6.83
C LEU A 344 8.99 15.70 -6.96
N LYS A 345 9.57 16.47 -6.02
CA LYS A 345 9.49 17.93 -6.05
C LYS A 345 10.11 18.49 -7.33
N ASP A 346 11.35 18.10 -7.64
CA ASP A 346 12.08 18.61 -8.79
C ASP A 346 11.42 18.19 -10.11
N THR A 347 10.81 17.01 -10.18
CA THR A 347 10.20 16.49 -11.41
C THR A 347 8.81 17.08 -11.68
N LEU A 348 8.01 17.34 -10.63
CA LEU A 348 6.61 17.81 -10.80
C LEU A 348 6.48 19.32 -10.77
N ILE A 349 7.43 20.04 -10.16
CA ILE A 349 7.29 21.47 -9.88
C ILE A 349 8.38 22.29 -10.58
N GLY A 350 9.55 21.67 -10.86
CA GLY A 350 10.68 22.28 -11.58
C GLY A 350 11.57 23.12 -10.70
#